data_8b45ced08b7d5abe30d1d9f62051642c
#
_entry.id   8b45ced08b7d5abe30d1d9f62051642c
#
_cell.length_a   1.000
_cell.length_b   1.000
_cell.length_c   1.000
_cell.angle_alpha   90.00
_cell.angle_beta   90.00
_cell.angle_gamma   90.00
#
_symmetry.space_group_name_H-M   'P 1'
#
loop_
_entity.id
_entity.type
_entity.pdbx_description
1 polymer ?
#
loop_
_entity_poly.entity_id
_entity_poly.type
_entity_poly.pdbx_seq_one_letter_code
_entity_poly.pdbx_strand_id
1 'polypeptide(L)'
;MKMDEGLDTGDILMVEKVKLDVKETGGSLFDRLSDVGANLLVKTLEGLEAGSITPVKQDDSESTYVKMLHKSFGKMDFNKSAAELERLIRGLNPWPSAFTYIDGKMLKIWDADVADNISEVQTDEVKPGQVVAVGKNTFTI
;
A
#
# COMPACT_ATOMS: atom_id res chain seq x y z
N MET A 1 -5.60 -6.28 19.84
CA MET A 1 -4.98 -5.65 21.03
C MET A 1 -6.04 -5.26 22.03
N LYS A 2 -5.66 -5.07 23.29
CA LYS A 2 -6.52 -4.55 24.35
C LYS A 2 -6.69 -3.05 24.12
N MET A 3 -7.90 -2.50 24.37
CA MET A 3 -8.10 -1.05 24.27
C MET A 3 -7.43 -0.33 25.43
N ASP A 4 -6.83 0.81 25.14
CA ASP A 4 -6.17 1.71 26.09
C ASP A 4 -6.58 3.16 25.77
N GLU A 5 -6.19 4.13 26.58
CA GLU A 5 -6.51 5.54 26.40
C GLU A 5 -5.74 6.20 25.25
N GLY A 6 -4.59 5.64 24.86
CA GLY A 6 -3.78 6.10 23.74
C GLY A 6 -4.24 5.56 22.38
N LEU A 7 -3.75 6.16 21.30
CA LEU A 7 -4.02 5.69 19.94
C LEU A 7 -3.14 4.47 19.64
N ASP A 8 -3.77 3.30 19.54
CA ASP A 8 -3.14 2.01 19.22
C ASP A 8 -2.00 1.59 20.19
N THR A 9 -2.06 2.03 21.45
CA THR A 9 -1.00 1.79 22.47
C THR A 9 -1.26 0.58 23.36
N GLY A 10 -2.43 -0.04 23.26
CA GLY A 10 -2.81 -1.16 24.15
C GLY A 10 -2.01 -2.43 23.89
N ASP A 11 -1.96 -3.30 24.88
CA ASP A 11 -1.23 -4.57 24.82
C ASP A 11 -1.70 -5.46 23.67
N ILE A 12 -0.75 -6.10 23.00
CA ILE A 12 -1.03 -7.09 21.96
C ILE A 12 -1.58 -8.35 22.61
N LEU A 13 -2.73 -8.82 22.13
CA LEU A 13 -3.39 -10.03 22.60
C LEU A 13 -3.09 -11.24 21.71
N MET A 14 -3.18 -11.05 20.39
CA MET A 14 -2.91 -12.10 19.41
C MET A 14 -2.45 -11.46 18.10
N VAL A 15 -1.61 -12.18 17.34
CA VAL A 15 -1.07 -11.73 16.05
C VAL A 15 -1.24 -12.82 15.01
N GLU A 16 -1.71 -12.45 13.82
CA GLU A 16 -1.71 -13.29 12.63
C GLU A 16 -0.80 -12.64 11.58
N LYS A 17 0.17 -13.39 11.05
CA LYS A 17 1.08 -12.90 10.03
C LYS A 17 0.53 -13.22 8.65
N VAL A 18 0.36 -12.19 7.83
CA VAL A 18 -0.16 -12.30 6.47
C VAL A 18 0.93 -11.90 5.47
N LYS A 19 1.28 -12.81 4.55
CA LYS A 19 2.22 -12.51 3.48
C LYS A 19 1.51 -11.70 2.40
N LEU A 20 2.13 -10.60 1.98
CA LEU A 20 1.64 -9.81 0.84
C LEU A 20 1.93 -10.52 -0.47
N ASP A 21 0.97 -10.55 -1.37
CA ASP A 21 1.16 -11.05 -2.73
C ASP A 21 1.86 -10.00 -3.60
N VAL A 22 2.54 -10.46 -4.66
CA VAL A 22 3.36 -9.60 -5.52
C VAL A 22 2.54 -8.47 -6.16
N LYS A 23 1.30 -8.76 -6.54
CA LYS A 23 0.37 -7.82 -7.17
C LYS A 23 -0.76 -7.36 -6.25
N GLU A 24 -0.60 -7.54 -4.94
CA GLU A 24 -1.63 -7.13 -3.99
C GLU A 24 -1.84 -5.62 -4.02
N THR A 25 -3.10 -5.19 -4.07
CA THR A 25 -3.49 -3.79 -3.97
C THR A 25 -3.92 -3.44 -2.55
N GLY A 26 -4.00 -2.14 -2.24
CA GLY A 26 -4.56 -1.69 -0.96
C GLY A 26 -5.98 -2.22 -0.73
N GLY A 27 -6.82 -2.27 -1.78
CA GLY A 27 -8.18 -2.80 -1.69
C GLY A 27 -8.23 -4.30 -1.44
N SER A 28 -7.50 -5.11 -2.23
CA SER A 28 -7.49 -6.58 -2.03
C SER A 28 -6.93 -6.97 -0.67
N LEU A 29 -5.91 -6.26 -0.19
CA LEU A 29 -5.37 -6.47 1.14
C LEU A 29 -6.39 -6.12 2.23
N PHE A 30 -7.12 -5.01 2.07
CA PHE A 30 -8.16 -4.59 3.01
C PHE A 30 -9.24 -5.67 3.16
N ASP A 31 -9.76 -6.21 2.04
CA ASP A 31 -10.77 -7.26 2.05
C ASP A 31 -10.23 -8.53 2.73
N ARG A 32 -9.04 -8.97 2.35
CA ARG A 32 -8.40 -10.15 2.95
C ARG A 32 -8.12 -9.99 4.45
N LEU A 33 -7.66 -8.82 4.87
CA LEU A 33 -7.41 -8.54 6.29
C LEU A 33 -8.71 -8.46 7.10
N SER A 34 -9.83 -8.09 6.50
CA SER A 34 -11.14 -8.11 7.16
C SER A 34 -11.53 -9.53 7.57
N ASP A 35 -11.35 -10.50 6.66
CA ASP A 35 -11.64 -11.92 6.96
C ASP A 35 -10.66 -12.51 8.00
N VAL A 36 -9.37 -12.24 7.83
CA VAL A 36 -8.34 -12.68 8.79
C VAL A 36 -8.59 -12.08 10.16
N GLY A 37 -8.90 -10.78 10.23
CA GLY A 37 -9.17 -10.06 11.46
C GLY A 37 -10.40 -10.57 12.18
N ALA A 38 -11.50 -10.87 11.45
CA ALA A 38 -12.70 -11.45 12.03
C ALA A 38 -12.43 -12.81 12.68
N ASN A 39 -11.72 -13.69 11.98
CA ASN A 39 -11.35 -15.01 12.51
C ASN A 39 -10.40 -14.90 13.72
N LEU A 40 -9.42 -13.99 13.66
CA LEU A 40 -8.49 -13.74 14.75
C LEU A 40 -9.20 -13.18 15.97
N LEU A 41 -10.19 -12.30 15.79
CA LEU A 41 -10.99 -11.74 16.88
C LEU A 41 -11.74 -12.84 17.64
N VAL A 42 -12.42 -13.75 16.94
CA VAL A 42 -13.14 -14.86 17.59
C VAL A 42 -12.19 -15.70 18.43
N LYS A 43 -11.06 -16.14 17.88
CA LYS A 43 -10.02 -16.91 18.61
C LYS A 43 -9.47 -16.14 19.81
N THR A 44 -9.32 -14.81 19.67
CA THR A 44 -8.83 -13.96 20.76
C THR A 44 -9.83 -13.90 21.91
N LEU A 45 -11.13 -13.78 21.60
CA LEU A 45 -12.19 -13.75 22.64
C LEU A 45 -12.27 -15.09 23.38
N GLU A 46 -12.24 -16.21 22.66
CA GLU A 46 -12.20 -17.56 23.25
C GLU A 46 -10.98 -17.74 24.16
N GLY A 47 -9.80 -17.29 23.70
CA GLY A 47 -8.58 -17.37 24.48
C GLY A 47 -8.58 -16.47 25.72
N LEU A 48 -9.21 -15.31 25.66
CA LEU A 48 -9.40 -14.43 26.83
C LEU A 48 -10.35 -15.07 27.87
N GLU A 49 -11.46 -15.61 27.41
CA GLU A 49 -12.42 -16.32 28.26
C GLU A 49 -11.77 -17.52 28.98
N ALA A 50 -10.97 -18.28 28.22
CA ALA A 50 -10.22 -19.42 28.78
C ALA A 50 -9.01 -19.03 29.64
N GLY A 51 -8.66 -17.74 29.72
CA GLY A 51 -7.47 -17.27 30.44
C GLY A 51 -6.14 -17.75 29.85
N SER A 52 -6.13 -18.14 28.56
CA SER A 52 -4.95 -18.68 27.86
C SER A 52 -4.08 -17.63 27.17
N ILE A 53 -4.55 -16.38 27.08
CA ILE A 53 -3.83 -15.28 26.45
C ILE A 53 -3.06 -14.48 27.51
N THR A 54 -1.77 -14.31 27.28
CA THR A 54 -0.92 -13.38 28.03
C THR A 54 -0.73 -12.12 27.19
N PRO A 55 -1.26 -10.96 27.61
CA PRO A 55 -1.04 -9.70 26.89
C PRO A 55 0.45 -9.34 26.84
N VAL A 56 0.90 -8.84 25.70
CA VAL A 56 2.29 -8.40 25.47
C VAL A 56 2.31 -6.90 25.29
N LYS A 57 3.05 -6.20 26.14
CA LYS A 57 3.20 -4.74 26.06
C LYS A 57 3.93 -4.36 24.77
N GLN A 58 3.43 -3.31 24.09
CA GLN A 58 4.10 -2.76 22.93
C GLN A 58 5.34 -1.95 23.35
N ASP A 59 6.33 -1.89 22.46
CA ASP A 59 7.51 -1.03 22.62
C ASP A 59 7.27 0.28 21.84
N ASP A 60 7.05 1.35 22.59
CA ASP A 60 6.77 2.67 22.03
C ASP A 60 7.94 3.21 21.17
N SER A 61 9.17 2.73 21.42
CA SER A 61 10.35 3.15 20.65
C SER A 61 10.36 2.60 19.20
N GLU A 62 9.61 1.51 18.96
CA GLU A 62 9.45 0.91 17.63
C GLU A 62 8.19 1.39 16.89
N SER A 63 7.43 2.30 17.50
CA SER A 63 6.19 2.77 16.90
C SER A 63 6.42 3.55 15.61
N THR A 64 5.58 3.29 14.59
CA THR A 64 5.59 4.02 13.32
C THR A 64 4.27 4.73 13.14
N TYR A 65 4.29 6.06 13.22
CA TYR A 65 3.08 6.85 13.04
C TYR A 65 2.90 7.24 11.58
N VAL A 66 1.75 6.89 11.00
CA VAL A 66 1.37 7.30 9.65
C VAL A 66 0.10 8.16 9.70
N LYS A 67 0.12 9.24 8.92
CA LYS A 67 -1.04 10.13 8.80
C LYS A 67 -2.12 9.49 7.95
N MET A 68 -3.36 9.96 8.15
CA MET A 68 -4.50 9.58 7.32
C MET A 68 -4.22 9.86 5.84
N LEU A 69 -4.62 8.92 4.97
CA LEU A 69 -4.48 9.09 3.52
C LEU A 69 -5.34 10.26 3.02
N HIS A 70 -4.76 11.07 2.14
CA HIS A 70 -5.43 12.17 1.45
C HIS A 70 -5.31 12.01 -0.06
N LYS A 71 -6.21 12.60 -0.82
CA LYS A 71 -6.18 12.53 -2.29
C LYS A 71 -4.86 13.02 -2.89
N SER A 72 -4.19 13.98 -2.27
CA SER A 72 -2.88 14.50 -2.71
C SER A 72 -1.76 13.47 -2.69
N PHE A 73 -1.86 12.41 -1.86
CA PHE A 73 -0.87 11.33 -1.86
C PHE A 73 -0.79 10.57 -3.18
N GLY A 74 -1.89 10.56 -3.95
CA GLY A 74 -1.94 9.92 -5.25
C GLY A 74 -1.22 10.66 -6.37
N LYS A 75 -0.78 11.91 -6.17
CA LYS A 75 -0.05 12.65 -7.20
C LYS A 75 1.32 12.02 -7.42
N MET A 76 1.54 11.51 -8.63
CA MET A 76 2.79 10.85 -8.99
C MET A 76 3.92 11.85 -9.13
N ASP A 77 5.07 11.50 -8.56
CA ASP A 77 6.35 12.22 -8.73
C ASP A 77 7.29 11.32 -9.53
N PHE A 78 7.44 11.61 -10.81
CA PHE A 78 8.26 10.82 -11.73
C PHE A 78 9.78 10.93 -11.49
N ASN A 79 10.24 11.69 -10.51
CA ASN A 79 11.63 11.62 -10.05
C ASN A 79 11.89 10.39 -9.16
N LYS A 80 10.83 9.68 -8.73
CA LYS A 80 10.95 8.42 -8.01
C LYS A 80 11.21 7.25 -8.96
N SER A 81 11.76 6.17 -8.42
CA SER A 81 12.00 4.95 -9.20
C SER A 81 10.70 4.31 -9.69
N ALA A 82 10.76 3.59 -10.81
CA ALA A 82 9.62 2.85 -11.35
C ALA A 82 8.99 1.89 -10.33
N ALA A 83 9.83 1.22 -9.51
CA ALA A 83 9.36 0.34 -8.46
C ALA A 83 8.61 1.06 -7.33
N GLU A 84 9.01 2.29 -6.96
CA GLU A 84 8.28 3.09 -5.99
C GLU A 84 6.94 3.57 -6.56
N LEU A 85 6.91 3.97 -7.83
CA LEU A 85 5.68 4.40 -8.50
C LEU A 85 4.69 3.24 -8.69
N GLU A 86 5.17 2.05 -9.05
CA GLU A 86 4.34 0.83 -9.14
C GLU A 86 3.71 0.51 -7.77
N ARG A 87 4.49 0.54 -6.70
CA ARG A 87 3.99 0.32 -5.33
C ARG A 87 3.00 1.39 -4.89
N LEU A 88 3.23 2.65 -5.27
CA LEU A 88 2.28 3.75 -5.00
C LEU A 88 0.94 3.48 -5.69
N ILE A 89 0.96 3.08 -6.96
CA ILE A 89 -0.25 2.76 -7.74
C ILE A 89 -1.02 1.64 -7.05
N ARG A 90 -0.37 0.52 -6.73
CA ARG A 90 -1.00 -0.62 -6.04
C ARG A 90 -1.50 -0.24 -4.64
N GLY A 91 -0.67 0.40 -3.84
CA GLY A 91 -1.01 0.75 -2.46
C GLY A 91 -2.20 1.71 -2.35
N LEU A 92 -2.40 2.57 -3.36
CA LEU A 92 -3.50 3.53 -3.40
C LEU A 92 -4.71 3.07 -4.23
N ASN A 93 -4.70 1.87 -4.77
CA ASN A 93 -5.83 1.29 -5.50
C ASN A 93 -6.76 0.55 -4.53
N PRO A 94 -8.07 0.84 -4.50
CA PRO A 94 -8.84 1.75 -5.36
C PRO A 94 -8.87 3.21 -4.86
N TRP A 95 -8.47 3.49 -3.65
CA TRP A 95 -8.56 4.84 -3.08
C TRP A 95 -7.28 5.20 -2.31
N PRO A 96 -6.80 6.44 -2.40
CA PRO A 96 -7.31 7.59 -3.18
C PRO A 96 -6.99 7.56 -4.67
N SER A 97 -6.33 6.55 -5.20
CA SER A 97 -5.83 6.33 -6.55
C SER A 97 -4.58 7.17 -6.87
N ALA A 98 -3.63 6.57 -7.59
CA ALA A 98 -2.53 7.31 -8.18
C ALA A 98 -3.02 8.12 -9.39
N PHE A 99 -2.45 9.30 -9.61
CA PHE A 99 -2.82 10.16 -10.74
C PHE A 99 -1.67 11.05 -11.19
N THR A 100 -1.75 11.47 -12.43
CA THR A 100 -0.92 12.50 -13.04
C THR A 100 -1.76 13.43 -13.91
N TYR A 101 -1.11 14.30 -14.71
CA TYR A 101 -1.79 15.19 -15.64
C TYR A 101 -1.16 15.05 -17.01
N ILE A 102 -2.00 15.00 -18.06
CA ILE A 102 -1.63 15.10 -19.47
C ILE A 102 -2.43 16.26 -20.06
N ASP A 103 -1.76 17.24 -20.65
CA ASP A 103 -2.37 18.44 -21.21
C ASP A 103 -3.37 19.14 -20.27
N GLY A 104 -3.02 19.21 -18.99
CA GLY A 104 -3.85 19.81 -17.95
C GLY A 104 -5.05 18.97 -17.51
N LYS A 105 -5.26 17.79 -18.08
CA LYS A 105 -6.32 16.86 -17.68
C LYS A 105 -5.78 15.79 -16.75
N MET A 106 -6.53 15.50 -15.68
CA MET A 106 -6.16 14.45 -14.74
C MET A 106 -6.31 13.07 -15.37
N LEU A 107 -5.23 12.28 -15.30
CA LEU A 107 -5.19 10.88 -15.67
C LEU A 107 -4.98 10.05 -14.39
N LYS A 108 -5.92 9.17 -14.05
CA LYS A 108 -5.75 8.18 -12.98
C LYS A 108 -5.05 6.95 -13.53
N ILE A 109 -4.10 6.43 -12.75
CA ILE A 109 -3.35 5.21 -13.07
C ILE A 109 -3.82 4.12 -12.10
N TRP A 110 -4.36 3.03 -12.67
CA TRP A 110 -4.93 1.94 -11.89
C TRP A 110 -4.03 0.72 -11.80
N ASP A 111 -3.17 0.56 -12.81
CA ASP A 111 -2.24 -0.56 -12.90
C ASP A 111 -1.00 -0.16 -13.68
N ALA A 112 0.14 -0.72 -13.31
CA ALA A 112 1.41 -0.55 -13.99
C ALA A 112 2.35 -1.71 -13.69
N ASP A 113 3.27 -1.93 -14.62
CA ASP A 113 4.41 -2.83 -14.46
C ASP A 113 5.71 -2.05 -14.61
N VAL A 114 6.74 -2.52 -13.90
CA VAL A 114 8.10 -2.02 -14.12
C VAL A 114 8.64 -2.66 -15.39
N ALA A 115 9.04 -1.84 -16.36
CA ALA A 115 9.66 -2.33 -17.57
C ALA A 115 11.13 -2.66 -17.32
N ASP A 116 11.53 -3.91 -17.56
CA ASP A 116 12.90 -4.39 -17.28
C ASP A 116 13.92 -3.98 -18.36
N ASN A 117 13.47 -3.71 -19.58
CA ASN A 117 14.33 -3.32 -20.70
C ASN A 117 13.62 -2.32 -21.63
N ILE A 118 14.12 -1.11 -21.65
CA ILE A 118 13.74 -0.10 -22.66
C ILE A 118 14.93 0.03 -23.62
N SER A 119 15.23 -1.03 -24.37
CA SER A 119 16.42 -1.14 -25.21
C SER A 119 16.45 -0.18 -26.42
N GLU A 120 15.38 0.56 -26.68
CA GLU A 120 15.27 1.49 -27.80
C GLU A 120 15.24 2.98 -27.40
N VAL A 121 15.28 3.28 -26.08
CA VAL A 121 15.24 4.67 -25.60
C VAL A 121 16.65 5.11 -25.26
N GLN A 122 17.14 6.14 -25.94
CA GLN A 122 18.37 6.84 -25.53
C GLN A 122 18.06 7.59 -24.23
N THR A 123 18.49 7.05 -23.08
CA THR A 123 18.12 7.50 -21.75
C THR A 123 18.67 8.87 -21.38
N ASP A 124 19.73 9.32 -22.04
CA ASP A 124 20.42 10.58 -21.72
C ASP A 124 19.63 11.86 -22.05
N GLU A 125 18.58 11.76 -22.86
CA GLU A 125 17.72 12.88 -23.24
C GLU A 125 16.30 12.83 -22.67
N VAL A 126 15.94 11.76 -21.95
CA VAL A 126 14.58 11.54 -21.45
C VAL A 126 14.37 12.23 -20.10
N LYS A 127 13.31 13.02 -20.01
CA LYS A 127 12.93 13.68 -18.76
C LYS A 127 11.98 12.80 -17.95
N PRO A 128 12.06 12.81 -16.60
CA PRO A 128 11.09 12.13 -15.74
C PRO A 128 9.64 12.52 -16.10
N GLY A 129 8.79 11.51 -16.28
CA GLY A 129 7.39 11.72 -16.68
C GLY A 129 7.15 11.87 -18.18
N GLN A 130 8.16 11.72 -19.00
CA GLN A 130 8.01 11.74 -20.45
C GLN A 130 7.53 10.37 -20.95
N VAL A 131 6.53 10.36 -21.82
CA VAL A 131 6.11 9.14 -22.52
C VAL A 131 7.18 8.78 -23.56
N VAL A 132 7.78 7.61 -23.42
CA VAL A 132 8.90 7.16 -24.28
C VAL A 132 8.48 6.12 -25.31
N ALA A 133 7.38 5.42 -25.06
CA ALA A 133 6.81 4.47 -26.02
C ALA A 133 5.29 4.40 -25.89
N VAL A 134 4.61 4.14 -26.99
CA VAL A 134 3.16 3.95 -27.05
C VAL A 134 2.87 2.63 -27.76
N GLY A 135 2.27 1.68 -27.01
CA GLY A 135 1.77 0.42 -27.54
C GLY A 135 0.28 0.49 -27.90
N LYS A 136 -0.29 -0.63 -28.30
CA LYS A 136 -1.72 -0.71 -28.64
C LYS A 136 -2.64 -0.37 -27.46
N ASN A 137 -2.30 -0.83 -26.26
CA ASN A 137 -3.10 -0.68 -25.03
C ASN A 137 -2.28 -0.15 -23.84
N THR A 138 -1.02 0.20 -24.05
CA THR A 138 -0.09 0.61 -23.01
C THR A 138 0.75 1.79 -23.49
N PHE A 139 1.31 2.51 -22.55
CA PHE A 139 2.37 3.49 -22.81
C PHE A 139 3.44 3.36 -21.72
N THR A 140 4.66 3.70 -22.06
CA THR A 140 5.82 3.65 -21.16
C THR A 140 6.27 5.08 -20.83
N ILE A 141 6.51 5.32 -19.57
CA ILE A 141 6.99 6.60 -19.04
C ILE A 141 8.37 6.37 -18.40
#